data_5517dc0ea0ec3c9be9efd7a3c41e9a59
#
_entry.id   5517dc0ea0ec3c9be9efd7a3c41e9a59
#
_cell.length_a   1.000
_cell.length_b   1.000
_cell.length_c   1.000
_cell.angle_alpha   90.00
_cell.angle_beta   90.00
_cell.angle_gamma   90.00
#
_symmetry.space_group_name_H-M   'P 1'
#
loop_
_entity.id
_entity.type
_entity.pdbx_description
1 polymer ?
#
loop_
_entity_poly.entity_id
_entity_poly.type
_entity_poly.pdbx_seq_one_letter_code
_entity_poly.pdbx_strand_id
1 'polypeptide(L)'
;MKHFRLLVPAILALLVSSCASQKRAWYLQDANPFTPEQIAESGQIRIKPLDRLTIVVNSKDPELAVPFNSSTSLSSVTGVASYSSATNQSLQIRTVDENGMLDMPVIGKIDCKGKTRSELAQLIADKIVEGGYINDPSVNVQFADMKISVIGEVLRPG
;
A
#
# COMPACT_ATOMS: atom_id res chain seq x y z
N MET A 1 28.73 -64.81 17.07
CA MET A 1 27.24 -64.70 17.12
C MET A 1 26.70 -63.80 18.24
N LYS A 2 27.48 -63.51 19.30
CA LYS A 2 27.03 -62.63 20.40
C LYS A 2 26.94 -61.16 20.01
N HIS A 3 27.80 -60.65 19.12
CA HIS A 3 27.80 -59.23 18.66
C HIS A 3 26.64 -58.91 17.70
N PHE A 4 26.18 -59.92 16.97
CA PHE A 4 25.02 -59.73 16.07
C PHE A 4 23.73 -59.49 16.84
N ARG A 5 23.56 -60.12 18.03
CA ARG A 5 22.38 -59.91 18.89
C ARG A 5 22.31 -58.51 19.53
N LEU A 6 23.47 -57.83 19.68
CA LEU A 6 23.54 -56.48 20.21
C LEU A 6 23.40 -55.42 19.11
N LEU A 7 23.79 -55.75 17.88
CA LEU A 7 23.69 -54.83 16.74
C LEU A 7 22.26 -54.56 16.31
N VAL A 8 21.40 -55.55 16.37
CA VAL A 8 19.99 -55.41 15.94
C VAL A 8 19.20 -54.40 16.80
N PRO A 9 19.27 -54.42 18.17
CA PRO A 9 18.57 -53.44 18.99
C PRO A 9 19.17 -52.02 18.87
N ALA A 10 20.49 -51.94 18.62
CA ALA A 10 21.14 -50.62 18.42
C ALA A 10 20.70 -49.96 17.13
N ILE A 11 20.56 -50.71 16.04
CA ILE A 11 20.04 -50.19 14.76
C ILE A 11 18.56 -49.80 14.89
N LEU A 12 17.77 -50.61 15.62
CA LEU A 12 16.36 -50.33 15.88
C LEU A 12 16.18 -49.05 16.70
N ALA A 13 17.03 -48.81 17.70
CA ALA A 13 17.00 -47.59 18.49
C ALA A 13 17.38 -46.33 17.67
N LEU A 14 18.30 -46.45 16.71
CA LEU A 14 18.68 -45.38 15.77
C LEU A 14 17.55 -45.00 14.80
N LEU A 15 16.77 -46.02 14.36
CA LEU A 15 15.65 -45.76 13.47
C LEU A 15 14.46 -45.08 14.16
N VAL A 16 14.27 -45.28 15.47
CA VAL A 16 13.17 -44.67 16.23
C VAL A 16 13.51 -43.20 16.59
N SER A 17 14.80 -42.82 16.67
CA SER A 17 15.20 -41.43 16.98
C SER A 17 15.10 -40.47 15.78
N SER A 18 14.84 -40.98 14.57
CA SER A 18 14.74 -40.19 13.33
C SER A 18 13.44 -39.39 13.19
N CYS A 19 12.46 -39.56 14.06
CA CYS A 19 11.17 -38.86 13.98
C CYS A 19 11.10 -37.54 14.74
N ALA A 20 12.21 -36.90 15.09
CA ALA A 20 12.19 -35.65 15.82
C ALA A 20 12.35 -34.45 14.89
N SER A 21 11.30 -33.65 14.80
CA SER A 21 11.33 -32.24 14.37
C SER A 21 10.61 -31.85 13.08
N GLN A 22 9.42 -32.39 12.88
CA GLN A 22 8.51 -31.79 11.86
C GLN A 22 7.89 -30.46 12.31
N LYS A 23 7.92 -30.15 13.61
CA LYS A 23 7.39 -28.89 14.16
C LYS A 23 8.14 -27.64 13.74
N ARG A 24 9.39 -27.73 13.28
CA ARG A 24 10.18 -26.57 12.81
C ARG A 24 9.88 -26.12 11.38
N ALA A 25 9.14 -26.91 10.62
CA ALA A 25 8.82 -26.62 9.21
C ALA A 25 7.51 -25.85 9.00
N TRP A 26 6.74 -25.63 10.05
CA TRP A 26 5.48 -24.92 9.92
C TRP A 26 5.72 -23.41 10.04
N TYR A 27 5.34 -22.68 9.02
CA TYR A 27 5.30 -21.22 9.03
C TYR A 27 4.22 -20.75 10.02
N LEU A 28 4.46 -19.65 10.69
CA LEU A 28 3.49 -18.96 11.56
C LEU A 28 3.11 -19.71 12.87
N GLN A 29 4.04 -20.47 13.48
CA GLN A 29 3.76 -21.14 14.77
C GLN A 29 3.53 -20.14 15.92
N ASP A 30 4.05 -18.92 15.82
CA ASP A 30 3.94 -17.84 16.82
C ASP A 30 2.86 -16.82 16.44
N ALA A 31 2.02 -17.10 15.44
CA ALA A 31 0.93 -16.23 15.08
C ALA A 31 -0.15 -16.27 16.17
N ASN A 32 -0.11 -15.30 17.07
CA ASN A 32 -1.22 -15.08 17.98
C ASN A 32 -2.48 -14.71 17.17
N PRO A 33 -3.62 -15.34 17.45
CA PRO A 33 -4.87 -14.92 16.84
C PRO A 33 -5.17 -13.49 17.31
N PHE A 34 -4.97 -12.53 16.42
CA PHE A 34 -5.36 -11.16 16.70
C PHE A 34 -6.86 -11.08 16.96
N THR A 35 -7.25 -10.26 17.93
CA THR A 35 -8.66 -9.94 18.08
C THR A 35 -9.16 -9.21 16.83
N PRO A 36 -10.47 -9.30 16.49
CA PRO A 36 -11.02 -8.57 15.34
C PRO A 36 -10.69 -7.08 15.33
N GLU A 37 -10.64 -6.45 16.50
CA GLU A 37 -10.23 -5.05 16.66
C GLU A 37 -8.76 -4.81 16.30
N GLN A 38 -7.86 -5.67 16.77
CA GLN A 38 -6.42 -5.57 16.43
C GLN A 38 -6.18 -5.80 14.93
N ILE A 39 -6.96 -6.69 14.29
CA ILE A 39 -6.90 -6.90 12.84
C ILE A 39 -7.39 -5.64 12.10
N ALA A 40 -8.48 -5.03 12.55
CA ALA A 40 -9.03 -3.82 11.94
C ALA A 40 -8.04 -2.64 12.04
N GLU A 41 -7.36 -2.49 13.16
CA GLU A 41 -6.38 -1.42 13.38
C GLU A 41 -5.05 -1.69 12.66
N SER A 42 -4.55 -2.91 12.70
CA SER A 42 -3.30 -3.30 12.00
C SER A 42 -3.48 -3.40 10.48
N GLY A 43 -4.71 -3.64 10.01
CA GLY A 43 -5.04 -3.72 8.58
C GLY A 43 -5.07 -2.38 7.85
N GLN A 44 -4.96 -1.25 8.56
CA GLN A 44 -4.91 0.06 7.93
C GLN A 44 -3.53 0.36 7.35
N ILE A 45 -3.46 0.39 6.03
CA ILE A 45 -2.24 0.76 5.32
C ILE A 45 -2.03 2.27 5.50
N ARG A 46 -0.88 2.64 6.09
CA ARG A 46 -0.47 4.02 6.31
C ARG A 46 0.53 4.45 5.24
N ILE A 47 0.39 5.69 4.83
CA ILE A 47 1.23 6.32 3.81
C ILE A 47 2.65 6.51 4.35
N LYS A 48 3.63 6.15 3.52
CA LYS A 48 5.07 6.24 3.80
C LYS A 48 5.75 7.15 2.78
N PRO A 49 6.94 7.67 3.10
CA PRO A 49 7.78 8.31 2.09
C PRO A 49 7.99 7.41 0.87
N LEU A 50 8.04 8.00 -0.31
CA LEU A 50 8.19 7.37 -1.62
C LEU A 50 6.97 6.58 -2.11
N ASP A 51 5.88 6.51 -1.37
CA ASP A 51 4.62 5.94 -1.86
C ASP A 51 4.09 6.76 -3.03
N ARG A 52 3.51 6.06 -4.00
CA ARG A 52 2.84 6.66 -5.15
C ARG A 52 1.34 6.59 -4.95
N LEU A 53 0.70 7.74 -4.98
CA LEU A 53 -0.72 7.91 -4.73
C LEU A 53 -1.42 8.45 -5.98
N THR A 54 -2.55 7.89 -6.32
CA THR A 54 -3.51 8.47 -7.27
C THR A 54 -4.51 9.28 -6.49
N ILE A 55 -4.62 10.56 -6.78
CA ILE A 55 -5.52 11.49 -6.10
C ILE A 55 -6.43 12.14 -7.12
N VAL A 56 -7.73 12.00 -6.89
CA VAL A 56 -8.78 12.56 -7.75
C VAL A 56 -9.68 13.44 -6.91
N VAL A 57 -9.77 14.69 -7.29
CA VAL A 57 -10.70 15.66 -6.72
C VAL A 57 -11.91 15.78 -7.63
N ASN A 58 -13.09 15.63 -7.07
CA ASN A 58 -14.37 15.84 -7.77
C ASN A 58 -15.18 16.92 -7.07
N SER A 59 -16.04 17.59 -7.82
CA SER A 59 -17.01 18.58 -7.35
C SER A 59 -18.29 18.43 -8.13
N LYS A 60 -19.40 18.98 -7.62
CA LYS A 60 -20.65 19.13 -8.38
C LYS A 60 -20.46 19.94 -9.64
N ASP A 61 -19.55 20.96 -9.57
CA ASP A 61 -19.07 21.69 -10.74
C ASP A 61 -17.71 21.12 -11.17
N PRO A 62 -17.64 20.33 -12.24
CA PRO A 62 -16.42 19.67 -12.68
C PRO A 62 -15.30 20.64 -13.07
N GLU A 63 -15.64 21.85 -13.52
CA GLU A 63 -14.64 22.87 -13.95
C GLU A 63 -13.79 23.31 -12.76
N LEU A 64 -14.37 23.42 -11.57
CA LEU A 64 -13.66 23.79 -10.35
C LEU A 64 -12.65 22.73 -9.91
N ALA A 65 -12.84 21.48 -10.28
CA ALA A 65 -11.94 20.37 -9.94
C ALA A 65 -10.73 20.24 -10.86
N VAL A 66 -10.81 20.80 -12.08
CA VAL A 66 -9.75 20.68 -13.11
C VAL A 66 -8.37 21.13 -12.60
N PRO A 67 -8.21 22.29 -11.93
CA PRO A 67 -6.90 22.74 -11.47
C PRO A 67 -6.22 21.80 -10.46
N PHE A 68 -7.00 21.07 -9.66
CA PHE A 68 -6.49 20.14 -8.64
C PHE A 68 -6.05 18.79 -9.26
N ASN A 69 -6.64 18.41 -10.38
CA ASN A 69 -6.36 17.18 -11.10
C ASN A 69 -5.26 17.32 -12.15
N SER A 70 -4.75 18.53 -12.37
CA SER A 70 -3.67 18.78 -13.31
C SER A 70 -2.37 18.16 -12.80
N SER A 71 -1.68 17.39 -13.62
CA SER A 71 -0.31 16.99 -13.36
C SER A 71 0.59 18.18 -13.71
N THR A 72 1.44 18.58 -12.79
CA THR A 72 2.57 19.47 -13.07
C THR A 72 3.69 18.67 -13.74
N SER A 73 3.42 18.01 -14.86
CA SER A 73 4.52 17.56 -15.70
C SER A 73 5.02 18.77 -16.49
N LEU A 74 6.27 19.08 -16.28
CA LEU A 74 7.05 20.14 -16.92
C LEU A 74 7.25 19.84 -18.42
N SER A 75 6.18 19.62 -19.16
CA SER A 75 6.16 19.47 -20.60
C SER A 75 5.64 20.70 -21.32
N SER A 76 5.89 21.88 -20.73
CA SER A 76 5.54 23.17 -21.33
C SER A 76 6.65 23.70 -22.25
N VAL A 77 7.24 22.87 -23.10
CA VAL A 77 8.21 23.37 -24.11
C VAL A 77 7.54 23.58 -25.48
N THR A 78 6.33 23.10 -25.68
CA THR A 78 5.59 23.39 -26.92
C THR A 78 4.19 23.86 -26.56
N GLY A 79 3.96 25.17 -26.67
CA GLY A 79 2.78 25.95 -26.30
C GLY A 79 1.41 25.51 -26.86
N VAL A 80 1.06 24.27 -26.73
CA VAL A 80 -0.26 23.71 -27.00
C VAL A 80 -0.79 23.20 -25.66
N ALA A 81 -1.61 24.02 -25.00
CA ALA A 81 -2.44 23.59 -23.87
C ALA A 81 -3.47 22.57 -24.37
N SER A 82 -3.06 21.32 -24.49
CA SER A 82 -4.00 20.24 -24.71
C SER A 82 -4.70 19.93 -23.37
N TYR A 83 -5.86 20.50 -23.19
CA TYR A 83 -6.83 20.07 -22.16
C TYR A 83 -7.31 18.67 -22.54
N SER A 84 -6.48 17.66 -22.28
CA SER A 84 -6.88 16.29 -22.46
C SER A 84 -7.86 15.93 -21.36
N SER A 85 -9.13 15.83 -21.74
CA SER A 85 -10.21 15.30 -20.91
C SER A 85 -9.74 14.07 -20.13
N ALA A 86 -9.70 14.21 -18.85
CA ALA A 86 -9.95 13.34 -17.69
C ALA A 86 -9.89 11.78 -17.80
N THR A 87 -9.27 11.18 -18.79
CA THR A 87 -9.19 9.70 -18.86
C THR A 87 -7.81 9.12 -18.62
N ASN A 88 -6.78 9.94 -18.40
CA ASN A 88 -5.45 9.43 -18.10
C ASN A 88 -5.20 9.38 -16.58
N GLN A 89 -5.57 8.29 -15.93
CA GLN A 89 -5.26 8.01 -14.52
C GLN A 89 -3.77 8.16 -14.20
N SER A 90 -2.89 7.96 -15.17
CA SER A 90 -1.44 8.17 -15.04
C SER A 90 -1.04 9.62 -14.76
N LEU A 91 -1.86 10.61 -15.12
CA LEU A 91 -1.58 12.02 -14.85
C LEU A 91 -1.89 12.46 -13.41
N GLN A 92 -2.60 11.64 -12.66
CA GLN A 92 -3.03 11.92 -11.29
C GLN A 92 -2.15 11.23 -10.25
N ILE A 93 -1.09 10.54 -10.69
CA ILE A 93 -0.16 9.86 -9.79
C ILE A 93 0.82 10.90 -9.23
N ARG A 94 0.90 10.94 -7.90
CA ARG A 94 1.81 11.81 -7.15
C ARG A 94 2.66 10.98 -6.22
N THR A 95 3.91 11.37 -6.06
CA THR A 95 4.85 10.68 -5.18
C THR A 95 5.02 11.48 -3.90
N VAL A 96 4.94 10.80 -2.78
CA VAL A 96 5.26 11.36 -1.47
C VAL A 96 6.77 11.56 -1.38
N ASP A 97 7.24 12.72 -0.97
CA ASP A 97 8.67 13.01 -0.84
C ASP A 97 9.31 12.26 0.35
N GLU A 98 10.63 12.36 0.48
CA GLU A 98 11.40 11.72 1.55
C GLU A 98 11.00 12.21 2.95
N ASN A 99 10.47 13.41 3.06
CA ASN A 99 10.01 14.01 4.31
C ASN A 99 8.57 13.61 4.66
N GLY A 100 7.88 12.91 3.75
CA GLY A 100 6.48 12.54 3.89
C GLY A 100 5.50 13.62 3.45
N MET A 101 5.96 14.60 2.66
CA MET A 101 5.14 15.64 2.10
C MET A 101 4.64 15.26 0.70
N LEU A 102 3.44 15.66 0.39
CA LEU A 102 2.81 15.50 -0.92
C LEU A 102 2.59 16.89 -1.53
N ASP A 103 3.04 17.08 -2.77
CA ASP A 103 2.82 18.32 -3.49
C ASP A 103 1.52 18.25 -4.31
N MET A 104 0.59 19.12 -3.97
CA MET A 104 -0.72 19.22 -4.62
C MET A 104 -0.88 20.55 -5.33
N PRO A 105 -1.41 20.56 -6.56
CA PRO A 105 -1.72 21.82 -7.24
C PRO A 105 -2.67 22.66 -6.41
N VAL A 106 -2.52 23.97 -6.49
CA VAL A 106 -3.35 24.99 -5.84
C VAL A 106 -3.16 25.07 -4.32
N ILE A 107 -3.21 23.93 -3.61
CA ILE A 107 -3.13 23.91 -2.14
C ILE A 107 -1.72 23.65 -1.59
N GLY A 108 -0.75 23.38 -2.48
CA GLY A 108 0.66 23.25 -2.12
C GLY A 108 1.01 21.96 -1.38
N LYS A 109 2.05 22.03 -0.52
CA LYS A 109 2.56 20.86 0.20
C LYS A 109 1.68 20.46 1.39
N ILE A 110 1.42 19.15 1.51
CA ILE A 110 0.60 18.55 2.55
C ILE A 110 1.40 17.43 3.24
N ASP A 111 1.42 17.45 4.57
CA ASP A 111 2.00 16.34 5.35
C ASP A 111 1.04 15.14 5.34
N CYS A 112 1.50 14.05 4.75
CA CYS A 112 0.73 12.81 4.62
C CYS A 112 1.38 11.62 5.32
N LYS A 113 2.56 11.79 5.91
CA LYS A 113 3.30 10.72 6.59
C LYS A 113 2.48 10.09 7.72
N GLY A 114 2.34 8.78 7.68
CA GLY A 114 1.64 8.00 8.70
C GLY A 114 0.12 8.11 8.68
N LYS A 115 -0.45 8.93 7.78
CA LYS A 115 -1.90 9.03 7.59
C LYS A 115 -2.42 7.86 6.78
N THR A 116 -3.66 7.50 6.99
CA THR A 116 -4.41 6.59 6.11
C THR A 116 -4.89 7.32 4.87
N ARG A 117 -5.35 6.57 3.86
CA ARG A 117 -5.95 7.16 2.64
C ARG A 117 -7.15 8.05 2.96
N SER A 118 -7.98 7.62 3.91
CA SER A 118 -9.18 8.37 4.32
C SER A 118 -8.83 9.67 5.04
N GLU A 119 -7.86 9.62 5.97
CA GLU A 119 -7.37 10.82 6.67
C GLU A 119 -6.74 11.82 5.71
N LEU A 120 -5.98 11.34 4.71
CA LEU A 120 -5.42 12.23 3.70
C LEU A 120 -6.50 12.83 2.80
N ALA A 121 -7.47 12.03 2.38
CA ALA A 121 -8.59 12.52 1.57
C ALA A 121 -9.37 13.63 2.28
N GLN A 122 -9.65 13.44 3.57
CA GLN A 122 -10.32 14.44 4.39
C GLN A 122 -9.47 15.70 4.53
N LEU A 123 -8.18 15.57 4.84
CA LEU A 123 -7.26 16.68 4.97
C LEU A 123 -7.18 17.55 3.69
N ILE A 124 -7.17 16.89 2.52
CA ILE A 124 -7.17 17.57 1.22
C ILE A 124 -8.51 18.31 1.03
N ALA A 125 -9.64 17.66 1.33
CA ALA A 125 -10.95 18.26 1.22
C ALA A 125 -11.08 19.50 2.10
N ASP A 126 -10.66 19.40 3.37
CA ASP A 126 -10.69 20.50 4.32
C ASP A 126 -9.87 21.71 3.82
N LYS A 127 -8.65 21.46 3.30
CA LYS A 127 -7.81 22.52 2.74
C LYS A 127 -8.41 23.18 1.50
N ILE A 128 -9.13 22.45 0.67
CA ILE A 128 -9.82 22.97 -0.50
C ILE A 128 -10.98 23.88 -0.06
N VAL A 129 -11.74 23.47 0.96
CA VAL A 129 -12.84 24.28 1.52
C VAL A 129 -12.30 25.52 2.25
N GLU A 130 -11.27 25.36 3.09
CA GLU A 130 -10.63 26.49 3.80
C GLU A 130 -10.07 27.54 2.84
N GLY A 131 -9.52 27.09 1.70
CA GLY A 131 -9.03 27.98 0.64
C GLY A 131 -10.14 28.65 -0.17
N GLY A 132 -11.41 28.29 0.05
CA GLY A 132 -12.55 28.86 -0.67
C GLY A 132 -12.64 28.44 -2.14
N TYR A 133 -11.94 27.37 -2.53
CA TYR A 133 -11.88 26.92 -3.93
C TYR A 133 -13.11 26.14 -4.35
N ILE A 134 -13.54 25.19 -3.52
CA ILE A 134 -14.70 24.31 -3.75
C ILE A 134 -15.45 24.13 -2.43
N ASN A 135 -16.77 24.29 -2.45
CA ASN A 135 -17.60 24.16 -1.25
C ASN A 135 -17.93 22.70 -0.89
N ASP A 136 -17.92 21.82 -1.89
CA ASP A 136 -18.32 20.41 -1.76
C ASP A 136 -17.32 19.45 -2.45
N PRO A 137 -16.01 19.51 -2.10
CA PRO A 137 -15.04 18.64 -2.73
C PRO A 137 -15.21 17.20 -2.28
N SER A 138 -15.17 16.27 -3.23
CA SER A 138 -15.05 14.83 -2.98
C SER A 138 -13.67 14.36 -3.41
N VAL A 139 -12.85 13.94 -2.46
CA VAL A 139 -11.47 13.53 -2.70
C VAL A 139 -11.33 12.02 -2.59
N ASN A 140 -10.78 11.39 -3.63
CA ASN A 140 -10.46 9.96 -3.64
C ASN A 140 -8.94 9.79 -3.65
N VAL A 141 -8.41 8.99 -2.71
CA VAL A 141 -6.99 8.67 -2.59
C VAL A 141 -6.80 7.17 -2.68
N GLN A 142 -5.93 6.73 -3.59
CA GLN A 142 -5.58 5.33 -3.79
C GLN A 142 -4.06 5.16 -3.92
N PHE A 143 -3.52 4.02 -3.51
CA PHE A 143 -2.14 3.66 -3.82
C PHE A 143 -2.05 3.26 -5.30
N ALA A 144 -1.12 3.87 -6.03
CA ALA A 144 -0.92 3.60 -7.45
C ALA A 144 -0.22 2.24 -7.69
N ASP A 145 0.71 1.86 -6.80
CA ASP A 145 1.57 0.69 -6.94
C ASP A 145 1.41 -0.29 -5.76
N MET A 146 0.19 -0.78 -5.53
CA MET A 146 0.01 -1.84 -4.56
C MET A 146 0.31 -3.20 -5.22
N LYS A 147 1.44 -3.81 -4.85
CA LYS A 147 1.81 -5.16 -5.28
C LYS A 147 1.64 -6.14 -4.13
N ILE A 148 0.99 -7.26 -4.40
CA ILE A 148 0.85 -8.38 -3.47
C ILE A 148 1.69 -9.52 -4.03
N SER A 149 2.70 -9.96 -3.25
CA SER A 149 3.49 -11.15 -3.61
C SER A 149 2.87 -12.37 -2.94
N VAL A 150 2.52 -13.35 -3.74
CA VAL A 150 2.03 -14.65 -3.26
C VAL A 150 3.19 -15.64 -3.31
N ILE A 151 3.60 -16.13 -2.13
CA ILE A 151 4.70 -17.07 -1.97
C ILE A 151 4.14 -18.37 -1.38
N GLY A 152 4.54 -19.50 -1.94
CA GLY A 152 4.12 -20.80 -1.45
C GLY A 152 3.82 -21.78 -2.57
N GLU A 153 3.10 -22.86 -2.24
CA GLU A 153 2.66 -23.87 -3.21
C GLU A 153 1.45 -23.35 -3.99
N VAL A 154 1.73 -22.53 -5.00
CA VAL A 154 0.73 -21.95 -5.90
C VAL A 154 1.04 -22.33 -7.35
N LEU A 155 0.00 -22.50 -8.17
CA LEU A 155 0.13 -22.88 -9.59
C LEU A 155 0.92 -21.85 -10.43
N ARG A 156 0.90 -20.57 -10.02
CA ARG A 156 1.69 -19.47 -10.63
C ARG A 156 2.10 -18.48 -9.54
N PRO A 157 3.32 -18.55 -9.03
CA PRO A 157 3.86 -17.52 -8.13
C PRO A 157 4.09 -16.22 -8.92
N GLY A 158 3.75 -15.06 -8.32
CA GLY A 158 3.92 -13.75 -8.93
C GLY A 158 4.18 -12.64 -7.92
#